data_6bbad6b82a024e4d3b52a984d26976a6
#
_entry.id   6bbad6b82a024e4d3b52a984d26976a6
#
_cell.length_a   1.000
_cell.length_b   1.000
_cell.length_c   1.000
_cell.angle_alpha   90.00
_cell.angle_beta   90.00
_cell.angle_gamma   90.00
#
_symmetry.space_group_name_H-M   'P 1'
#
loop_
_entity.id
_entity.type
_entity.pdbx_description
1 polymer ?
#
loop_
_entity_poly.entity_id
_entity_poly.type
_entity_poly.pdbx_seq_one_letter_code
_entity_poly.pdbx_strand_id
1 'polypeptide(L)'
;MAALTAGSCAATRTPGRYPASAAPQEKQYVVILSMDAFRWDLADRSHTPTLDSLARVGTYAEVFPVYPSNTFPSHYSMATGLHPDHHGVVNNAFFDKMQGRRLSVFDAEDVRIPGFWGGEPIWNTVERQGLTANIFMWPGSDVPVNGRQATVW
;
A
#
# COMPACT_ATOMS: atom_id res chain seq x y z
N MET A 1 -10.87 13.62 55.95
CA MET A 1 -10.96 12.69 54.82
C MET A 1 -11.57 13.46 53.67
N ALA A 2 -10.76 13.85 52.70
CA ALA A 2 -11.20 14.55 51.47
C ALA A 2 -11.15 13.55 50.31
N ALA A 3 -12.28 13.29 49.67
CA ALA A 3 -12.38 12.41 48.52
C ALA A 3 -12.15 13.24 47.24
N LEU A 4 -11.06 12.92 46.51
CA LEU A 4 -10.80 13.44 45.16
C LEU A 4 -11.53 12.57 44.14
N THR A 5 -12.53 13.14 43.46
CA THR A 5 -13.14 12.52 42.28
C THR A 5 -12.39 12.93 41.05
N ALA A 6 -11.69 12.00 40.41
CA ALA A 6 -11.05 12.19 39.12
C ALA A 6 -12.12 12.13 38.00
N GLY A 7 -12.42 13.30 37.43
CA GLY A 7 -13.27 13.39 36.24
C GLY A 7 -12.48 12.98 34.98
N SER A 8 -12.87 11.88 34.35
CA SER A 8 -12.36 11.44 33.06
C SER A 8 -13.01 12.25 31.94
N CYS A 9 -12.27 13.18 31.32
CA CYS A 9 -12.69 13.85 30.08
C CYS A 9 -12.52 12.89 28.91
N ALA A 10 -13.58 12.17 28.54
CA ALA A 10 -13.64 11.48 27.27
C ALA A 10 -13.89 12.51 26.16
N ALA A 11 -12.85 12.84 25.40
CA ALA A 11 -12.97 13.65 24.18
C ALA A 11 -13.65 12.78 23.11
N THR A 12 -14.95 12.98 22.92
CA THR A 12 -15.67 12.43 21.76
C THR A 12 -15.22 13.16 20.51
N ARG A 13 -14.34 12.53 19.71
CA ARG A 13 -14.05 12.98 18.35
C ARG A 13 -15.30 12.78 17.50
N THR A 14 -16.00 13.83 17.21
CA THR A 14 -17.03 13.85 16.15
C THR A 14 -16.33 13.60 14.83
N PRO A 15 -16.75 12.61 13.98
CA PRO A 15 -16.21 12.46 12.64
C PRO A 15 -16.49 13.75 11.88
N GLY A 16 -15.45 14.45 11.46
CA GLY A 16 -15.57 15.65 10.65
C GLY A 16 -16.34 15.30 9.37
N ARG A 17 -17.54 15.85 9.22
CA ARG A 17 -18.27 15.82 7.96
C ARG A 17 -17.51 16.72 7.00
N TYR A 18 -16.77 16.15 6.05
CA TYR A 18 -16.28 16.91 4.93
C TYR A 18 -17.49 17.45 4.16
N PRO A 19 -17.57 18.75 3.91
CA PRO A 19 -18.66 19.29 3.11
C PRO A 19 -18.58 18.67 1.72
N ALA A 20 -19.67 18.07 1.25
CA ALA A 20 -19.77 17.64 -0.13
C ALA A 20 -19.68 18.89 -1.02
N SER A 21 -18.60 19.04 -1.76
CA SER A 21 -18.42 20.11 -2.74
C SER A 21 -19.40 19.86 -3.89
N ALA A 22 -20.35 20.77 -4.07
CA ALA A 22 -21.31 20.74 -5.17
C ALA A 22 -20.78 21.35 -6.48
N ALA A 23 -19.47 21.58 -6.60
CA ALA A 23 -18.84 22.01 -7.86
C ALA A 23 -18.55 20.76 -8.74
N PRO A 24 -18.61 20.86 -10.08
CA PRO A 24 -18.16 19.80 -10.98
C PRO A 24 -16.71 19.47 -10.58
N GLN A 25 -16.51 18.27 -10.04
CA GLN A 25 -15.15 17.84 -9.70
C GLN A 25 -14.37 17.65 -11.00
N GLU A 26 -13.34 18.46 -11.18
CA GLU A 26 -12.33 18.16 -12.19
C GLU A 26 -11.80 16.75 -11.95
N LYS A 27 -11.61 16.00 -13.05
CA LYS A 27 -11.03 14.65 -12.95
C LYS A 27 -9.68 14.74 -12.22
N GLN A 28 -9.60 14.12 -11.06
CA GLN A 28 -8.36 14.02 -10.30
C GLN A 28 -7.64 12.74 -10.70
N TYR A 29 -6.35 12.86 -10.93
CA TYR A 29 -5.47 11.73 -11.22
C TYR A 29 -4.46 11.58 -10.09
N VAL A 30 -4.25 10.33 -9.66
CA VAL A 30 -3.20 9.98 -8.73
C VAL A 30 -2.23 9.06 -9.46
N VAL A 31 -0.96 9.42 -9.47
CA VAL A 31 0.12 8.59 -10.03
C VAL A 31 1.04 8.19 -8.89
N ILE A 32 1.22 6.89 -8.71
CA ILE A 32 2.16 6.33 -7.74
C ILE A 32 3.30 5.70 -8.51
N LEU A 33 4.50 6.27 -8.39
CA LEU A 33 5.72 5.73 -8.96
C LEU A 33 6.57 5.13 -7.84
N SER A 34 6.77 3.82 -7.86
CA SER A 34 7.68 3.15 -6.93
C SER A 34 8.95 2.72 -7.64
N MET A 35 10.07 3.02 -7.05
CA MET A 35 11.40 2.63 -7.55
C MET A 35 12.03 1.66 -6.54
N ASP A 36 12.13 0.39 -6.95
CA ASP A 36 12.72 -0.65 -6.10
C ASP A 36 14.20 -0.34 -5.79
N ALA A 37 14.63 -0.64 -4.57
CA ALA A 37 15.97 -0.38 -4.07
C ALA A 37 16.45 1.09 -4.15
N PHE A 38 15.55 2.04 -4.39
CA PHE A 38 15.88 3.46 -4.41
C PHE A 38 15.89 4.04 -2.97
N ARG A 39 17.09 4.06 -2.37
CA ARG A 39 17.29 4.56 -1.02
C ARG A 39 17.08 6.08 -0.97
N TRP A 40 16.59 6.60 0.14
CA TRP A 40 16.21 8.00 0.36
C TRP A 40 17.30 9.03 -0.02
N ASP A 41 18.59 8.68 0.12
CA ASP A 41 19.71 9.58 -0.18
C ASP A 41 20.27 9.43 -1.61
N LEU A 42 19.70 8.57 -2.44
CA LEU A 42 20.21 8.36 -3.81
C LEU A 42 19.93 9.54 -4.72
N ALA A 43 18.85 10.29 -4.50
CA ALA A 43 18.58 11.49 -5.25
C ALA A 43 19.68 12.55 -5.06
N ASP A 44 20.18 12.74 -3.83
CA ASP A 44 21.25 13.67 -3.51
C ASP A 44 22.62 13.29 -4.13
N ARG A 45 22.79 12.00 -4.45
CA ARG A 45 24.02 11.43 -4.99
C ARG A 45 23.97 11.23 -6.50
N SER A 46 22.85 11.54 -7.14
CA SER A 46 22.59 11.27 -8.55
C SER A 46 22.08 12.52 -9.25
N HIS A 47 22.16 12.54 -10.57
CA HIS A 47 21.57 13.60 -11.36
C HIS A 47 20.07 13.32 -11.57
N THR A 48 19.23 13.86 -10.72
CA THR A 48 17.77 13.60 -10.69
C THR A 48 16.96 14.89 -10.78
N PRO A 49 17.10 15.72 -11.84
CA PRO A 49 16.54 17.08 -11.88
C PRO A 49 15.02 17.11 -11.75
N THR A 50 14.33 16.07 -12.21
CA THR A 50 12.88 15.96 -12.07
C THR A 50 12.48 15.69 -10.62
N LEU A 51 13.14 14.75 -9.93
CA LEU A 51 12.89 14.49 -8.50
C LEU A 51 13.22 15.71 -7.65
N ASP A 52 14.34 16.39 -7.93
CA ASP A 52 14.73 17.63 -7.26
C ASP A 52 13.69 18.73 -7.45
N SER A 53 13.10 18.82 -8.65
CA SER A 53 12.04 19.78 -8.93
C SER A 53 10.75 19.44 -8.16
N LEU A 54 10.36 18.17 -8.12
CA LEU A 54 9.19 17.71 -7.37
C LEU A 54 9.39 17.91 -5.85
N ALA A 55 10.57 17.64 -5.33
CA ALA A 55 10.89 17.86 -3.91
C ALA A 55 10.78 19.33 -3.50
N ARG A 56 11.09 20.28 -4.42
CA ARG A 56 10.98 21.73 -4.16
C ARG A 56 9.54 22.23 -4.08
N VAL A 57 8.60 21.62 -4.80
CA VAL A 57 7.20 22.09 -4.88
C VAL A 57 6.24 21.20 -4.11
N GLY A 58 6.65 20.01 -3.75
CA GLY A 58 5.87 19.03 -3.02
C GLY A 58 6.33 18.84 -1.57
N THR A 59 6.03 17.67 -1.03
CA THR A 59 6.49 17.26 0.30
C THR A 59 7.47 16.10 0.14
N TYR A 60 8.58 16.19 0.85
CA TYR A 60 9.59 15.12 0.93
C TYR A 60 9.61 14.55 2.34
N ALA A 61 9.73 13.23 2.45
CA ALA A 61 9.89 12.53 3.71
C ALA A 61 10.74 11.26 3.54
N GLU A 62 11.58 10.99 4.55
CA GLU A 62 12.23 9.69 4.68
C GLU A 62 11.23 8.67 5.22
N VAL A 63 11.15 7.52 4.57
CA VAL A 63 10.20 6.46 4.92
C VAL A 63 10.96 5.17 5.23
N PHE A 64 10.63 4.54 6.34
CA PHE A 64 11.14 3.22 6.69
C PHE A 64 10.25 2.13 6.08
N PRO A 65 10.83 1.16 5.36
CA PRO A 65 10.07 0.03 4.84
C PRO A 65 9.57 -0.87 5.96
N VAL A 66 8.58 -1.72 5.66
CA VAL A 66 8.17 -2.80 6.58
C VAL A 66 9.27 -3.84 6.70
N TYR A 67 9.21 -4.64 7.77
CA TYR A 67 10.08 -5.81 7.92
C TYR A 67 9.31 -7.08 7.50
N PRO A 68 9.91 -7.96 6.68
CA PRO A 68 11.21 -7.81 5.98
C PRO A 68 11.11 -6.82 4.82
N SER A 69 12.20 -6.07 4.61
CA SER A 69 12.28 -5.01 3.57
C SER A 69 12.57 -5.55 2.16
N ASN A 70 12.09 -6.75 1.86
CA ASN A 70 12.19 -7.33 0.52
C ASN A 70 11.16 -6.71 -0.43
N THR A 71 11.41 -6.81 -1.74
CA THR A 71 10.62 -6.18 -2.79
C THR A 71 9.11 -6.46 -2.65
N PHE A 72 8.70 -7.73 -2.63
CA PHE A 72 7.28 -8.08 -2.65
C PHE A 72 6.56 -7.76 -1.34
N PRO A 73 7.07 -8.12 -0.14
CA PRO A 73 6.46 -7.70 1.10
C PRO A 73 6.29 -6.18 1.21
N SER A 74 7.32 -5.40 0.87
CA SER A 74 7.29 -3.94 0.97
C SER A 74 6.29 -3.31 0.01
N HIS A 75 6.33 -3.68 -1.28
CA HIS A 75 5.42 -3.13 -2.28
C HIS A 75 3.97 -3.52 -2.03
N TYR A 76 3.74 -4.76 -1.60
CA TYR A 76 2.38 -5.20 -1.30
C TYR A 76 1.83 -4.59 -0.01
N SER A 77 2.69 -4.32 0.98
CA SER A 77 2.32 -3.52 2.15
C SER A 77 1.92 -2.09 1.76
N MET A 78 2.64 -1.45 0.84
CA MET A 78 2.25 -0.12 0.34
C MET A 78 0.89 -0.14 -0.37
N ALA A 79 0.60 -1.22 -1.13
CA ALA A 79 -0.65 -1.36 -1.86
C ALA A 79 -1.85 -1.68 -0.96
N THR A 80 -1.64 -2.35 0.17
CA THR A 80 -2.72 -2.80 1.06
C THR A 80 -2.86 -1.99 2.34
N GLY A 81 -1.82 -1.26 2.73
CA GLY A 81 -1.73 -0.61 4.05
C GLY A 81 -1.57 -1.60 5.19
N LEU A 82 -1.25 -2.86 4.92
CA LEU A 82 -1.09 -3.93 5.91
C LEU A 82 0.37 -4.31 6.09
N HIS A 83 0.73 -4.81 7.26
CA HIS A 83 2.01 -5.46 7.50
C HIS A 83 2.06 -6.86 6.87
N PRO A 84 3.25 -7.41 6.59
CA PRO A 84 3.42 -8.72 5.94
C PRO A 84 2.72 -9.90 6.63
N ASP A 85 2.65 -9.89 7.94
CA ASP A 85 1.94 -10.91 8.74
C ASP A 85 0.40 -10.86 8.57
N HIS A 86 -0.14 -9.72 8.16
CA HIS A 86 -1.57 -9.54 7.90
C HIS A 86 -1.96 -9.82 6.45
N HIS A 87 -1.10 -9.49 5.48
CA HIS A 87 -1.39 -9.79 4.07
C HIS A 87 -0.78 -11.10 3.57
N GLY A 88 0.01 -11.79 4.40
CA GLY A 88 0.51 -13.14 4.15
C GLY A 88 1.78 -13.24 3.31
N VAL A 89 2.15 -12.21 2.56
CA VAL A 89 3.40 -12.21 1.75
C VAL A 89 4.55 -11.78 2.64
N VAL A 90 5.08 -12.74 3.41
CA VAL A 90 6.07 -12.49 4.46
C VAL A 90 7.51 -12.48 3.94
N ASN A 91 7.75 -12.95 2.72
CA ASN A 91 9.03 -12.91 2.04
C ASN A 91 8.83 -13.15 0.53
N ASN A 92 9.86 -12.97 -0.28
CA ASN A 92 9.85 -13.38 -1.70
C ASN A 92 9.76 -14.90 -1.86
N ALA A 93 10.21 -15.67 -0.88
CA ALA A 93 9.97 -17.11 -0.78
C ALA A 93 9.89 -17.50 0.70
N PHE A 94 8.87 -18.27 1.08
CA PHE A 94 8.61 -18.64 2.48
C PHE A 94 7.95 -20.02 2.57
N PHE A 95 8.00 -20.62 3.74
CA PHE A 95 7.30 -21.87 4.00
C PHE A 95 5.87 -21.56 4.47
N ASP A 96 4.89 -22.03 3.71
CA ASP A 96 3.48 -21.92 4.08
C ASP A 96 3.05 -23.15 4.85
N LYS A 97 2.64 -22.93 6.11
CA LYS A 97 2.21 -24.04 7.00
C LYS A 97 0.88 -24.67 6.57
N MET A 98 0.00 -23.90 5.93
CA MET A 98 -1.29 -24.38 5.46
C MET A 98 -1.14 -25.27 4.24
N GLN A 99 -0.23 -24.90 3.33
CA GLN A 99 0.11 -25.69 2.15
C GLN A 99 1.14 -26.79 2.43
N GLY A 100 1.83 -26.73 3.58
CA GLY A 100 2.85 -27.68 3.96
C GLY A 100 4.10 -27.67 3.06
N ARG A 101 4.34 -26.60 2.31
CA ARG A 101 5.45 -26.47 1.35
C ARG A 101 5.98 -25.04 1.26
N ARG A 102 7.13 -24.92 0.62
CA ARG A 102 7.70 -23.61 0.29
C ARG A 102 6.92 -23.02 -0.89
N LEU A 103 6.55 -21.75 -0.77
CA LEU A 103 5.96 -20.92 -1.82
C LEU A 103 6.93 -19.82 -2.23
N SER A 104 6.78 -19.34 -3.47
CA SER A 104 7.62 -18.29 -4.04
C SER A 104 6.78 -17.31 -4.86
N VAL A 105 7.02 -16.02 -4.70
CA VAL A 105 6.42 -14.96 -5.54
C VAL A 105 6.90 -15.01 -6.99
N PHE A 106 7.96 -15.79 -7.28
CA PHE A 106 8.50 -15.98 -8.62
C PHE A 106 7.93 -17.22 -9.31
N ASP A 107 7.09 -17.98 -8.64
CA ASP A 107 6.41 -19.14 -9.20
C ASP A 107 4.99 -18.79 -9.61
N ALA A 108 4.67 -18.95 -10.89
CA ALA A 108 3.39 -18.57 -11.45
C ALA A 108 2.21 -19.40 -10.94
N GLU A 109 2.45 -20.61 -10.44
CA GLU A 109 1.41 -21.46 -9.83
C GLU A 109 1.18 -21.04 -8.38
N ASP A 110 2.26 -20.78 -7.65
CA ASP A 110 2.18 -20.37 -6.24
C ASP A 110 1.38 -19.07 -6.06
N VAL A 111 1.68 -18.05 -6.88
CA VAL A 111 1.00 -16.74 -6.77
C VAL A 111 -0.49 -16.77 -7.09
N ARG A 112 -0.97 -17.84 -7.73
CA ARG A 112 -2.39 -18.06 -8.05
C ARG A 112 -3.14 -18.87 -7.00
N ILE A 113 -2.46 -19.35 -5.97
CA ILE A 113 -3.12 -20.08 -4.89
C ILE A 113 -4.11 -19.15 -4.19
N PRO A 114 -5.37 -19.55 -4.01
CA PRO A 114 -6.33 -18.74 -3.27
C PRO A 114 -5.79 -18.37 -1.87
N GLY A 115 -5.81 -17.07 -1.55
CA GLY A 115 -5.31 -16.57 -0.28
C GLY A 115 -3.80 -16.32 -0.20
N PHE A 116 -3.03 -16.57 -1.29
CA PHE A 116 -1.61 -16.18 -1.34
C PHE A 116 -1.45 -14.67 -1.12
N TRP A 117 -2.29 -13.87 -1.74
CA TRP A 117 -2.36 -12.41 -1.59
C TRP A 117 -3.52 -12.05 -0.67
N GLY A 118 -3.23 -11.77 0.58
CA GLY A 118 -4.24 -11.35 1.56
C GLY A 118 -4.47 -9.84 1.54
N GLY A 119 -5.54 -9.42 2.22
CA GLY A 119 -5.92 -8.00 2.27
C GLY A 119 -6.63 -7.52 1.00
N GLU A 120 -6.86 -6.22 0.90
CA GLU A 120 -7.44 -5.57 -0.27
C GLU A 120 -6.45 -4.52 -0.78
N PRO A 121 -5.83 -4.73 -1.95
CA PRO A 121 -4.94 -3.74 -2.53
C PRO A 121 -5.72 -2.52 -3.02
N ILE A 122 -5.05 -1.36 -3.04
CA ILE A 122 -5.67 -0.07 -3.37
C ILE A 122 -6.39 -0.06 -4.72
N TRP A 123 -5.91 -0.80 -5.70
CA TRP A 123 -6.58 -0.90 -7.02
C TRP A 123 -7.95 -1.57 -6.93
N ASN A 124 -8.12 -2.59 -6.08
CA ASN A 124 -9.43 -3.18 -5.84
C ASN A 124 -10.38 -2.20 -5.15
N THR A 125 -9.86 -1.41 -4.21
CA THR A 125 -10.63 -0.36 -3.53
C THR A 125 -11.08 0.72 -4.51
N VAL A 126 -10.20 1.16 -5.40
CA VAL A 126 -10.48 2.15 -6.46
C VAL A 126 -11.58 1.65 -7.39
N GLU A 127 -11.43 0.43 -7.92
CA GLU A 127 -12.39 -0.19 -8.82
C GLU A 127 -13.77 -0.41 -8.15
N ARG A 128 -13.77 -0.78 -6.88
CA ARG A 128 -15.01 -0.95 -6.11
C ARG A 128 -15.78 0.37 -5.92
N GLN A 129 -15.07 1.49 -5.98
CA GLN A 129 -15.66 2.83 -5.93
C GLN A 129 -16.11 3.35 -7.31
N GLY A 130 -16.02 2.54 -8.35
CA GLY A 130 -16.40 2.91 -9.72
C GLY A 130 -15.36 3.79 -10.43
N LEU A 131 -14.13 3.84 -9.91
CA LEU A 131 -13.01 4.52 -10.55
C LEU A 131 -12.17 3.49 -11.31
N THR A 132 -11.21 3.96 -12.09
CA THR A 132 -10.33 3.10 -12.90
C THR A 132 -8.93 3.05 -12.29
N ALA A 133 -8.40 1.84 -12.13
CA ALA A 133 -7.02 1.62 -11.75
C ALA A 133 -6.23 1.04 -12.94
N ASN A 134 -5.14 1.71 -13.31
CA ASN A 134 -4.19 1.24 -14.30
C ASN A 134 -2.87 0.97 -13.58
N ILE A 135 -2.33 -0.24 -13.71
CA ILE A 135 -1.15 -0.68 -12.99
C ILE A 135 -0.12 -1.18 -14.00
N PHE A 136 1.12 -0.90 -13.70
CA PHE A 136 2.23 -1.40 -14.48
C PHE A 136 3.29 -2.00 -13.55
N MET A 137 3.47 -3.31 -13.63
CA MET A 137 4.52 -4.08 -12.95
C MET A 137 4.54 -3.91 -11.41
N TRP A 138 3.41 -3.64 -10.77
CA TRP A 138 3.37 -3.63 -9.31
C TRP A 138 3.25 -5.07 -8.77
N PRO A 139 4.02 -5.47 -7.76
CA PRO A 139 3.92 -6.79 -7.14
C PRO A 139 2.50 -7.17 -6.73
N GLY A 140 1.99 -8.29 -7.24
CA GLY A 140 0.64 -8.78 -6.98
C GLY A 140 -0.46 -8.19 -7.86
N SER A 141 -0.13 -7.36 -8.87
CA SER A 141 -1.12 -6.83 -9.80
C SER A 141 -1.47 -7.77 -10.96
N ASP A 142 -0.61 -8.74 -11.24
CA ASP A 142 -0.72 -9.69 -12.36
C ASP A 142 -1.65 -10.87 -12.08
N VAL A 143 -2.23 -10.93 -10.89
CA VAL A 143 -3.18 -11.97 -10.48
C VAL A 143 -4.42 -11.35 -9.82
N PRO A 144 -5.59 -12.01 -9.90
CA PRO A 144 -6.77 -11.58 -9.16
C PRO A 144 -6.56 -11.72 -7.65
N VAL A 145 -6.80 -10.64 -6.91
CA VAL A 145 -6.86 -10.66 -5.44
C VAL A 145 -8.32 -10.60 -5.01
N ASN A 146 -8.77 -11.58 -4.23
CA ASN A 146 -10.18 -11.72 -3.83
C ASN A 146 -11.15 -11.69 -5.03
N GLY A 147 -10.76 -12.34 -6.14
CA GLY A 147 -11.55 -12.41 -7.37
C GLY A 147 -11.64 -11.11 -8.16
N ARG A 148 -10.84 -10.11 -7.84
CA ARG A 148 -10.78 -8.81 -8.54
C ARG A 148 -9.37 -8.51 -9.03
N GLN A 149 -9.31 -7.88 -10.16
CA GLN A 149 -8.06 -7.40 -10.78
C GLN A 149 -8.27 -5.99 -11.29
N ALA A 150 -7.20 -5.22 -11.40
CA ALA A 150 -7.27 -3.86 -11.97
C ALA A 150 -7.75 -3.89 -13.43
N THR A 151 -8.33 -2.78 -13.90
CA THR A 151 -8.80 -2.62 -15.29
C THR A 151 -7.68 -2.84 -16.30
N VAL A 152 -6.48 -2.33 -15.99
CA VAL A 152 -5.25 -2.54 -16.77
C VAL A 152 -4.12 -2.93 -15.83
N TRP A 153 -3.38 -3.98 -16.17
CA TRP A 153 -2.28 -4.55 -15.38
C TRP A 153 -1.20 -5.16 -16.29
#